data_95b06f6ee8bf1bb884338d4c423d0031
#
_entry.id   95b06f6ee8bf1bb884338d4c423d0031
#
_cell.length_a   1.000
_cell.length_b   1.000
_cell.length_c   1.000
_cell.angle_alpha   90.00
_cell.angle_beta   90.00
_cell.angle_gamma   90.00
#
_symmetry.space_group_name_H-M   'P 1'
#
loop_
_entity.id
_entity.type
_entity.pdbx_description
1 polymer ?
#
loop_
_entity_poly.entity_id
_entity_poly.type
_entity_poly.pdbx_seq_one_letter_code
_entity_poly.pdbx_strand_id
1 'polypeptide(L)'
;MLHIRHILFLLLICLAAMPSTAQRLKTNKKLLRTVAQSQQASAAQYKLLMQQLPLDRFPVTYYEKTRKLVTSGSEPWVGGFYPGALLYLYEGTKDTALFNEAMRKLGPMEKEQFNKTTHDLGFMMYCSFGNAKRIAPRPEYDQVLINSARSLCTRFSEKVGCIRSWDSDAARFMVIIDNMVNLELLFAATRLTGDSTYYKVAVTHANTTMQHHFRPDYSSHHLVIYNPATGAVSKKQTVQGASDSSAWARGQAWGLYGYTVMYRETKDKKYLDQANHIAQFILRHPNLPADKIPYWDFNAPGIPNAPRDVSAGAVICSALFELAKYVDGRTARTYFKAAESMLQAMCSPAYLAAAGTNGGFLLMHGVGNYPRNADIDVPLIYADYYFTEAMRRYQQW
;
A
#
# COMPACT_ATOMS: atom_id res chain seq x y z
N MET A 1 77.76 -24.61 -25.57
CA MET A 1 76.43 -25.24 -25.51
C MET A 1 75.53 -24.30 -24.79
N LEU A 2 74.69 -23.58 -25.54
CA LEU A 2 73.75 -22.55 -25.01
C LEU A 2 72.40 -23.18 -24.64
N HIS A 3 72.00 -23.00 -23.42
CA HIS A 3 70.59 -23.31 -22.98
C HIS A 3 69.67 -22.11 -23.20
N ILE A 4 68.70 -22.22 -24.13
CA ILE A 4 67.66 -21.28 -24.38
C ILE A 4 66.50 -21.59 -23.39
N ARG A 5 66.29 -20.70 -22.44
CA ARG A 5 65.11 -20.73 -21.57
C ARG A 5 63.94 -20.01 -22.25
N HIS A 6 62.90 -20.75 -22.55
CA HIS A 6 61.62 -20.17 -23.01
C HIS A 6 60.86 -19.62 -21.80
N ILE A 7 60.62 -18.29 -21.79
CA ILE A 7 59.78 -17.62 -20.86
C ILE A 7 58.39 -17.51 -21.53
N LEU A 8 57.40 -18.28 -21.03
CA LEU A 8 56.00 -18.15 -21.41
C LEU A 8 55.42 -16.97 -20.63
N PHE A 9 55.05 -15.89 -21.31
CA PHE A 9 54.27 -14.78 -20.75
C PHE A 9 52.79 -15.17 -20.80
N LEU A 10 52.19 -15.49 -19.64
CA LEU A 10 50.74 -15.63 -19.47
C LEU A 10 50.15 -14.22 -19.33
N LEU A 11 49.52 -13.72 -20.39
CA LEU A 11 48.68 -12.54 -20.33
C LEU A 11 47.35 -12.90 -19.60
N LEU A 12 47.26 -12.58 -18.32
CA LEU A 12 45.98 -12.55 -17.60
C LEU A 12 45.20 -11.34 -18.11
N ILE A 13 44.21 -11.59 -18.99
CA ILE A 13 43.18 -10.57 -19.32
C ILE A 13 42.24 -10.49 -18.13
N CYS A 14 42.47 -9.54 -17.22
CA CYS A 14 41.46 -9.10 -16.26
C CYS A 14 40.34 -8.43 -17.04
N LEU A 15 39.26 -9.16 -17.34
CA LEU A 15 37.97 -8.57 -17.68
C LEU A 15 37.48 -7.84 -16.43
N ALA A 16 37.81 -6.57 -16.31
CA ALA A 16 37.14 -5.67 -15.37
C ALA A 16 35.66 -5.60 -15.80
N ALA A 17 34.78 -6.28 -15.06
CA ALA A 17 33.37 -6.07 -15.16
C ALA A 17 33.10 -4.58 -14.86
N MET A 18 32.99 -3.79 -15.91
CA MET A 18 32.54 -2.41 -15.77
C MET A 18 31.15 -2.46 -15.07
N PRO A 19 30.98 -1.75 -13.94
CA PRO A 19 29.65 -1.64 -13.37
C PRO A 19 28.76 -1.06 -14.47
N SER A 20 27.76 -1.81 -14.89
CA SER A 20 26.68 -1.31 -15.74
C SER A 20 26.18 -0.04 -15.07
N THR A 21 26.47 1.12 -15.64
CA THR A 21 25.85 2.37 -15.22
C THR A 21 24.37 2.23 -15.53
N ALA A 22 23.61 1.69 -14.58
CA ALA A 22 22.17 1.62 -14.66
C ALA A 22 21.68 3.04 -14.96
N GLN A 23 21.23 3.25 -16.19
CA GLN A 23 20.77 4.56 -16.65
C GLN A 23 19.66 5.00 -15.71
N ARG A 24 19.96 5.98 -14.85
CA ARG A 24 19.03 6.48 -13.84
C ARG A 24 17.75 6.90 -14.54
N LEU A 25 16.63 6.24 -14.24
CA LEU A 25 15.34 6.56 -14.82
C LEU A 25 15.03 8.02 -14.49
N LYS A 26 14.60 8.77 -15.50
CA LYS A 26 14.23 10.17 -15.34
C LYS A 26 12.72 10.32 -15.36
N THR A 27 12.20 11.12 -14.46
CA THR A 27 10.79 11.54 -14.45
C THR A 27 10.43 12.34 -15.70
N ASN A 28 9.18 12.17 -16.16
CA ASN A 28 8.64 12.95 -17.27
C ASN A 28 8.30 14.36 -16.79
N LYS A 29 8.93 15.38 -17.36
CA LYS A 29 8.73 16.80 -16.99
C LYS A 29 7.27 17.26 -17.12
N LYS A 30 6.54 16.77 -18.14
CA LYS A 30 5.11 17.09 -18.31
C LYS A 30 4.30 16.51 -17.18
N LEU A 31 4.52 15.24 -16.85
CA LEU A 31 3.82 14.56 -15.74
C LEU A 31 4.18 15.20 -14.38
N LEU A 32 5.44 15.62 -14.15
CA LEU A 32 5.79 16.36 -12.94
C LEU A 32 4.98 17.66 -12.78
N ARG A 33 4.76 18.39 -13.87
CA ARG A 33 3.92 19.62 -13.86
C ARG A 33 2.46 19.24 -13.56
N THR A 34 1.93 18.20 -14.20
CA THR A 34 0.57 17.69 -13.94
C THR A 34 0.41 17.30 -12.49
N VAL A 35 1.38 16.56 -11.90
CA VAL A 35 1.37 16.17 -10.49
C VAL A 35 1.35 17.38 -9.57
N ALA A 36 2.18 18.39 -9.84
CA ALA A 36 2.20 19.64 -9.05
C ALA A 36 0.85 20.38 -9.11
N GLN A 37 0.22 20.46 -10.31
CA GLN A 37 -1.12 21.02 -10.47
C GLN A 37 -2.18 20.22 -9.75
N SER A 38 -2.14 18.87 -9.85
CA SER A 38 -3.04 17.98 -9.14
C SER A 38 -2.91 18.10 -7.63
N GLN A 39 -1.70 18.29 -7.10
CA GLN A 39 -1.50 18.52 -5.65
C GLN A 39 -2.13 19.84 -5.19
N GLN A 40 -2.03 20.92 -5.97
CA GLN A 40 -2.67 22.19 -5.62
C GLN A 40 -4.20 22.06 -5.66
N ALA A 41 -4.76 21.41 -6.69
CA ALA A 41 -6.18 21.11 -6.79
C ALA A 41 -6.65 20.23 -5.62
N SER A 42 -5.89 19.19 -5.28
CA SER A 42 -6.16 18.30 -4.16
C SER A 42 -6.16 19.04 -2.80
N ALA A 43 -5.22 19.94 -2.59
CA ALA A 43 -5.17 20.76 -1.39
C ALA A 43 -6.41 21.66 -1.26
N ALA A 44 -6.84 22.29 -2.34
CA ALA A 44 -8.06 23.09 -2.36
C ALA A 44 -9.31 22.22 -2.08
N GLN A 45 -9.37 21.02 -2.69
CA GLN A 45 -10.46 20.07 -2.50
C GLN A 45 -10.54 19.57 -1.05
N TYR A 46 -9.42 19.22 -0.42
CA TYR A 46 -9.37 18.80 0.98
C TYR A 46 -9.76 19.91 1.95
N LYS A 47 -9.53 21.18 1.64
CA LYS A 47 -10.03 22.30 2.44
C LYS A 47 -11.57 22.34 2.49
N LEU A 48 -12.25 21.93 1.42
CA LEU A 48 -13.71 21.79 1.42
C LEU A 48 -14.16 20.61 2.29
N LEU A 49 -13.41 19.49 2.24
CA LEU A 49 -13.67 18.34 3.10
C LEU A 49 -13.45 18.67 4.59
N MET A 50 -12.37 19.41 4.92
CA MET A 50 -12.05 19.88 6.27
C MET A 50 -13.22 20.64 6.92
N GLN A 51 -13.92 21.49 6.16
CA GLN A 51 -15.05 22.30 6.65
C GLN A 51 -16.26 21.47 7.07
N GLN A 52 -16.35 20.23 6.60
CA GLN A 52 -17.47 19.32 6.85
C GLN A 52 -17.21 18.34 8.01
N LEU A 53 -15.98 18.33 8.57
CA LEU A 53 -15.55 17.27 9.50
C LEU A 53 -15.40 17.79 10.94
N PRO A 54 -16.26 17.37 11.89
CA PRO A 54 -16.01 17.53 13.31
C PRO A 54 -14.68 16.88 13.75
N LEU A 55 -14.17 17.27 14.91
CA LEU A 55 -12.87 16.82 15.41
C LEU A 55 -12.72 15.29 15.43
N ASP A 56 -13.72 14.60 15.94
CA ASP A 56 -13.78 13.16 16.20
C ASP A 56 -14.28 12.33 15.01
N ARG A 57 -14.52 12.98 13.85
CA ARG A 57 -15.05 12.30 12.66
C ARG A 57 -14.02 12.28 11.55
N PHE A 58 -13.90 11.11 10.91
CA PHE A 58 -12.99 10.81 9.80
C PHE A 58 -13.80 10.47 8.56
N PRO A 59 -13.42 10.99 7.36
CA PRO A 59 -14.14 10.70 6.14
C PRO A 59 -13.91 9.25 5.71
N VAL A 60 -14.95 8.61 5.19
CA VAL A 60 -14.90 7.24 4.67
C VAL A 60 -15.15 7.24 3.17
N THR A 61 -16.31 7.75 2.77
CA THR A 61 -16.78 7.82 1.38
C THR A 61 -17.84 8.91 1.21
N TYR A 62 -18.25 9.15 -0.02
CA TYR A 62 -19.31 10.08 -0.36
C TYR A 62 -20.22 9.50 -1.44
N TYR A 63 -21.53 9.61 -1.22
CA TYR A 63 -22.55 9.18 -2.18
C TYR A 63 -23.11 10.39 -2.93
N GLU A 64 -22.69 10.55 -4.21
CA GLU A 64 -23.08 11.71 -5.03
C GLU A 64 -24.58 11.84 -5.20
N LYS A 65 -25.29 10.73 -5.47
CA LYS A 65 -26.76 10.73 -5.68
C LYS A 65 -27.54 11.30 -4.49
N THR A 66 -27.08 11.06 -3.28
CA THR A 66 -27.74 11.49 -2.04
C THR A 66 -27.03 12.66 -1.37
N ARG A 67 -25.89 13.12 -1.93
CA ARG A 67 -24.98 14.12 -1.36
C ARG A 67 -24.61 13.82 0.09
N LYS A 68 -24.45 12.53 0.39
CA LYS A 68 -24.18 12.06 1.75
C LYS A 68 -22.70 11.81 1.96
N LEU A 69 -22.07 12.62 2.81
CA LEU A 69 -20.75 12.35 3.36
C LEU A 69 -20.88 11.27 4.45
N VAL A 70 -20.18 10.15 4.28
CA VAL A 70 -20.07 9.09 5.29
C VAL A 70 -18.80 9.31 6.09
N THR A 71 -18.95 9.34 7.40
CA THR A 71 -17.85 9.52 8.34
C THR A 71 -17.89 8.44 9.42
N SER A 72 -16.73 8.15 10.02
CA SER A 72 -16.62 7.25 11.17
C SER A 72 -15.91 7.92 12.35
N GLY A 73 -15.89 7.27 13.50
CA GLY A 73 -14.91 7.55 14.57
C GLY A 73 -13.49 7.15 14.16
N SER A 74 -12.60 7.08 15.14
CA SER A 74 -11.20 6.67 14.93
C SER A 74 -11.03 5.14 14.84
N GLU A 75 -11.98 4.36 15.32
CA GLU A 75 -11.89 2.90 15.49
C GLU A 75 -11.81 2.10 14.18
N PRO A 76 -12.52 2.48 13.09
CA PRO A 76 -12.42 1.76 11.82
C PRO A 76 -11.04 1.94 11.17
N TRP A 77 -10.62 0.89 10.46
CA TRP A 77 -9.31 0.79 9.80
C TRP A 77 -8.94 1.98 8.90
N VAL A 78 -9.92 2.72 8.42
CA VAL A 78 -9.73 3.87 7.52
C VAL A 78 -9.29 5.17 8.25
N GLY A 79 -9.33 5.21 9.58
CA GLY A 79 -9.11 6.44 10.36
C GLY A 79 -7.75 7.12 10.10
N GLY A 80 -6.70 6.33 9.83
CA GLY A 80 -5.35 6.86 9.63
C GLY A 80 -5.09 7.51 8.27
N PHE A 81 -5.89 7.23 7.26
CA PHE A 81 -5.61 7.68 5.89
C PHE A 81 -5.84 9.17 5.69
N TYR A 82 -6.87 9.74 6.29
CA TYR A 82 -7.15 11.17 6.14
C TYR A 82 -6.02 12.05 6.69
N PRO A 83 -5.59 11.92 7.96
CA PRO A 83 -4.44 12.69 8.45
C PRO A 83 -3.16 12.40 7.65
N GLY A 84 -2.95 11.17 7.19
CA GLY A 84 -1.81 10.82 6.34
C GLY A 84 -1.83 11.52 4.98
N ALA A 85 -2.98 11.55 4.31
CA ALA A 85 -3.14 12.25 3.03
C ALA A 85 -2.94 13.76 3.15
N LEU A 86 -3.45 14.38 4.24
CA LEU A 86 -3.20 15.80 4.57
C LEU A 86 -1.70 16.09 4.70
N LEU A 87 -0.96 15.20 5.34
CA LEU A 87 0.50 15.33 5.51
C LEU A 87 1.25 15.22 4.18
N TYR A 88 0.88 14.29 3.31
CA TYR A 88 1.47 14.22 1.96
C TYR A 88 1.16 15.46 1.12
N LEU A 89 -0.08 15.97 1.19
CA LEU A 89 -0.45 17.21 0.51
C LEU A 89 0.33 18.41 1.07
N TYR A 90 0.50 18.49 2.40
CA TYR A 90 1.34 19.51 3.02
C TYR A 90 2.80 19.46 2.51
N GLU A 91 3.39 18.27 2.38
CA GLU A 91 4.75 18.14 1.85
C GLU A 91 4.88 18.69 0.42
N GLY A 92 3.86 18.48 -0.41
CA GLY A 92 3.86 18.93 -1.80
C GLY A 92 3.53 20.41 -1.98
N THR A 93 2.68 20.97 -1.12
CA THR A 93 2.13 22.33 -1.28
C THR A 93 2.66 23.35 -0.28
N LYS A 94 3.17 22.87 0.86
CA LYS A 94 3.57 23.69 2.03
C LYS A 94 2.40 24.47 2.67
N ASP A 95 1.17 24.05 2.40
CA ASP A 95 -0.02 24.67 2.97
C ASP A 95 -0.21 24.26 4.44
N THR A 96 0.07 25.19 5.34
CA THR A 96 0.03 24.95 6.80
C THR A 96 -1.37 24.62 7.33
N ALA A 97 -2.44 25.01 6.62
CA ALA A 97 -3.80 24.63 7.03
C ALA A 97 -4.00 23.11 6.98
N LEU A 98 -3.43 22.44 5.96
CA LEU A 98 -3.46 20.96 5.86
C LEU A 98 -2.65 20.30 6.98
N PHE A 99 -1.49 20.86 7.30
CA PHE A 99 -0.68 20.37 8.42
C PHE A 99 -1.42 20.51 9.76
N ASN A 100 -1.99 21.67 10.03
CA ASN A 100 -2.71 21.93 11.27
C ASN A 100 -3.92 21.00 11.41
N GLU A 101 -4.65 20.76 10.33
CA GLU A 101 -5.77 19.80 10.33
C GLU A 101 -5.28 18.38 10.57
N ALA A 102 -4.19 17.94 9.94
CA ALA A 102 -3.62 16.64 10.22
C ALA A 102 -3.27 16.49 11.70
N MET A 103 -2.59 17.47 12.30
CA MET A 103 -2.24 17.45 13.73
C MET A 103 -3.49 17.43 14.62
N ARG A 104 -4.55 18.19 14.25
CA ARG A 104 -5.83 18.18 14.95
C ARG A 104 -6.46 16.78 14.96
N LYS A 105 -6.35 16.04 13.84
CA LYS A 105 -6.92 14.69 13.69
C LYS A 105 -6.13 13.59 14.40
N LEU A 106 -4.87 13.80 14.71
CA LEU A 106 -4.08 12.83 15.48
C LEU A 106 -4.60 12.66 16.92
N GLY A 107 -5.12 13.71 17.55
CA GLY A 107 -5.60 13.64 18.93
C GLY A 107 -6.66 12.55 19.15
N PRO A 108 -7.81 12.55 18.43
CA PRO A 108 -8.81 11.49 18.54
C PRO A 108 -8.32 10.09 18.15
N MET A 109 -7.27 9.99 17.31
CA MET A 109 -6.67 8.73 16.90
C MET A 109 -5.78 8.11 17.99
N GLU A 110 -5.23 8.91 18.91
CA GLU A 110 -4.19 8.47 19.86
C GLU A 110 -4.62 7.27 20.70
N LYS A 111 -5.90 7.19 21.11
CA LYS A 111 -6.43 6.06 21.88
C LYS A 111 -6.33 4.71 21.16
N GLU A 112 -6.30 4.71 19.82
CA GLU A 112 -6.25 3.48 19.02
C GLU A 112 -4.90 2.75 19.13
N GLN A 113 -3.88 3.35 19.69
CA GLN A 113 -2.61 2.68 20.02
C GLN A 113 -2.80 1.44 20.93
N PHE A 114 -3.89 1.39 21.68
CA PHE A 114 -4.22 0.29 22.58
C PHE A 114 -5.30 -0.65 22.03
N ASN A 115 -5.75 -0.43 20.81
CA ASN A 115 -6.79 -1.23 20.17
C ASN A 115 -6.24 -2.64 19.82
N LYS A 116 -6.84 -3.67 20.39
CA LYS A 116 -6.47 -5.09 20.20
C LYS A 116 -7.51 -5.85 19.38
N THR A 117 -8.55 -5.17 18.90
CA THR A 117 -9.69 -5.80 18.21
C THR A 117 -9.53 -5.80 16.69
N THR A 118 -8.52 -5.12 16.17
CA THR A 118 -8.24 -5.01 14.72
C THR A 118 -6.80 -5.40 14.41
N HIS A 119 -6.57 -5.88 13.21
CA HIS A 119 -5.24 -6.09 12.63
C HIS A 119 -4.71 -4.87 11.87
N ASP A 120 -5.52 -3.82 11.75
CA ASP A 120 -5.28 -2.68 10.85
C ASP A 120 -4.48 -1.54 11.49
N LEU A 121 -3.79 -1.80 12.59
CA LEU A 121 -3.03 -0.76 13.30
C LEU A 121 -1.91 -0.13 12.45
N GLY A 122 -1.39 -0.82 11.46
CA GLY A 122 -0.49 -0.23 10.47
C GLY A 122 -1.20 0.83 9.63
N PHE A 123 -2.36 0.52 9.07
CA PHE A 123 -3.18 1.49 8.33
C PHE A 123 -3.62 2.67 9.21
N MET A 124 -4.01 2.40 10.45
CA MET A 124 -4.50 3.43 11.35
C MET A 124 -3.36 4.32 11.88
N MET A 125 -2.32 3.72 12.43
CA MET A 125 -1.31 4.43 13.22
C MET A 125 -0.05 4.76 12.43
N TYR A 126 0.37 3.88 11.50
CA TYR A 126 1.58 4.19 10.72
C TYR A 126 1.31 5.16 9.57
N CYS A 127 0.14 5.06 8.91
CA CYS A 127 -0.26 6.05 7.90
C CYS A 127 -0.48 7.44 8.50
N SER A 128 -0.87 7.56 9.77
CA SER A 128 -1.07 8.83 10.48
C SER A 128 0.17 9.27 11.26
N PHE A 129 0.42 8.68 12.42
CA PHE A 129 1.55 9.03 13.30
C PHE A 129 2.92 8.74 12.69
N GLY A 130 3.06 7.70 11.85
CA GLY A 130 4.29 7.42 11.12
C GLY A 130 4.66 8.56 10.16
N ASN A 131 3.70 9.09 9.41
CA ASN A 131 3.90 10.27 8.56
C ASN A 131 4.12 11.55 9.37
N ALA A 132 3.39 11.73 10.48
CA ALA A 132 3.60 12.87 11.37
C ALA A 132 5.01 12.87 11.97
N LYS A 133 5.50 11.72 12.45
CA LYS A 133 6.87 11.56 12.92
C LYS A 133 7.91 11.90 11.86
N ARG A 134 7.70 11.47 10.62
CA ARG A 134 8.61 11.72 9.51
C ARG A 134 8.71 13.22 9.16
N ILE A 135 7.61 13.97 9.30
CA ILE A 135 7.50 15.38 8.88
C ILE A 135 7.80 16.34 10.02
N ALA A 136 7.30 16.06 11.20
CA ALA A 136 7.42 16.87 12.41
C ALA A 136 7.66 15.97 13.63
N PRO A 137 8.88 15.43 13.80
CA PRO A 137 9.19 14.43 14.82
C PRO A 137 8.87 14.93 16.23
N ARG A 138 8.21 14.09 17.02
CA ARG A 138 7.95 14.29 18.46
C ARG A 138 8.13 12.97 19.19
N PRO A 139 8.71 12.97 20.39
CA PRO A 139 8.91 11.73 21.17
C PRO A 139 7.62 10.96 21.45
N GLU A 140 6.50 11.66 21.61
CA GLU A 140 5.18 11.07 21.86
C GLU A 140 4.74 10.16 20.71
N TYR A 141 5.09 10.51 19.47
CA TYR A 141 4.74 9.68 18.29
C TYR A 141 5.47 8.34 18.31
N ASP A 142 6.70 8.30 18.82
CA ASP A 142 7.45 7.06 18.99
C ASP A 142 6.74 6.12 19.94
N GLN A 143 6.26 6.65 21.08
CA GLN A 143 5.52 5.86 22.06
C GLN A 143 4.20 5.34 21.50
N VAL A 144 3.47 6.17 20.74
CA VAL A 144 2.24 5.75 20.06
C VAL A 144 2.50 4.60 19.09
N LEU A 145 3.54 4.69 18.27
CA LEU A 145 3.89 3.63 17.31
C LEU A 145 4.33 2.34 18.02
N ILE A 146 5.10 2.44 19.09
CA ILE A 146 5.53 1.28 19.90
C ILE A 146 4.32 0.60 20.56
N ASN A 147 3.42 1.36 21.17
CA ASN A 147 2.21 0.81 21.78
C ASN A 147 1.30 0.14 20.74
N SER A 148 1.14 0.77 19.58
CA SER A 148 0.36 0.21 18.46
C SER A 148 0.94 -1.12 17.96
N ALA A 149 2.27 -1.20 17.81
CA ALA A 149 2.95 -2.44 17.43
C ALA A 149 2.78 -3.54 18.50
N ARG A 150 2.87 -3.17 19.78
CA ARG A 150 2.61 -4.10 20.89
C ARG A 150 1.17 -4.60 20.86
N SER A 151 0.21 -3.73 20.64
CA SER A 151 -1.21 -4.10 20.51
C SER A 151 -1.44 -5.03 19.30
N LEU A 152 -0.83 -4.75 18.15
CA LEU A 152 -0.91 -5.60 16.96
C LEU A 152 -0.33 -6.99 17.22
N CYS A 153 0.81 -7.09 17.91
CA CYS A 153 1.45 -8.36 18.25
C CYS A 153 0.59 -9.25 19.17
N THR A 154 -0.36 -8.69 19.93
CA THR A 154 -1.27 -9.52 20.75
C THR A 154 -2.18 -10.41 19.91
N ARG A 155 -2.33 -10.14 18.61
CA ARG A 155 -3.11 -10.90 17.67
C ARG A 155 -2.30 -11.99 16.94
N PHE A 156 -1.00 -12.07 17.19
CA PHE A 156 -0.13 -13.07 16.58
C PHE A 156 -0.27 -14.44 17.26
N SER A 157 -0.32 -15.48 16.45
CA SER A 157 -0.29 -16.88 16.90
C SER A 157 0.99 -17.54 16.39
N GLU A 158 1.85 -17.99 17.26
CA GLU A 158 3.05 -18.75 16.90
C GLU A 158 2.69 -20.05 16.16
N LYS A 159 1.60 -20.72 16.56
CA LYS A 159 1.14 -21.96 15.95
C LYS A 159 0.70 -21.80 14.51
N VAL A 160 0.02 -20.69 14.18
CA VAL A 160 -0.41 -20.37 12.82
C VAL A 160 0.71 -19.64 12.05
N GLY A 161 1.57 -18.94 12.76
CA GLY A 161 2.59 -18.07 12.19
C GLY A 161 2.04 -16.77 11.58
N CYS A 162 0.86 -16.32 12.02
CA CYS A 162 0.20 -15.13 11.49
C CYS A 162 -0.46 -14.27 12.57
N ILE A 163 -0.70 -13.01 12.21
CA ILE A 163 -1.57 -12.07 12.92
C ILE A 163 -3.02 -12.34 12.48
N ARG A 164 -3.93 -12.53 13.44
CA ARG A 164 -5.36 -12.73 13.18
C ARG A 164 -5.99 -11.46 12.64
N SER A 165 -6.80 -11.60 11.58
CA SER A 165 -7.52 -10.47 11.00
C SER A 165 -8.85 -10.21 11.69
N TRP A 166 -9.70 -11.22 11.83
CA TRP A 166 -11.06 -11.08 12.34
C TRP A 166 -11.34 -12.07 13.48
N ASP A 167 -12.15 -11.62 14.44
CA ASP A 167 -12.52 -12.37 15.65
C ASP A 167 -13.96 -12.90 15.61
N SER A 168 -14.63 -12.86 14.46
CA SER A 168 -16.04 -13.24 14.31
C SER A 168 -16.34 -14.72 14.62
N ASP A 169 -15.31 -15.57 14.68
CA ASP A 169 -15.44 -16.98 15.01
C ASP A 169 -14.16 -17.46 15.72
N ALA A 170 -14.28 -17.84 16.99
CA ALA A 170 -13.16 -18.31 17.80
C ALA A 170 -12.57 -19.67 17.32
N ALA A 171 -13.39 -20.50 16.67
CA ALA A 171 -12.96 -21.80 16.14
C ALA A 171 -12.13 -21.67 14.86
N ARG A 172 -12.07 -20.49 14.26
CA ARG A 172 -11.35 -20.22 13.02
C ARG A 172 -10.32 -19.09 13.21
N PHE A 173 -9.11 -19.32 12.73
CA PHE A 173 -8.10 -18.27 12.70
C PHE A 173 -8.04 -17.68 11.28
N MET A 174 -8.60 -16.50 11.12
CA MET A 174 -8.79 -15.85 9.82
C MET A 174 -7.68 -14.85 9.54
N VAL A 175 -7.07 -14.94 8.35
CA VAL A 175 -6.00 -14.06 7.89
C VAL A 175 -6.32 -13.58 6.49
N ILE A 176 -6.35 -12.26 6.28
CA ILE A 176 -6.51 -11.66 4.96
C ILE A 176 -5.18 -11.08 4.45
N ILE A 177 -5.06 -10.97 3.12
CA ILE A 177 -3.85 -10.48 2.47
C ILE A 177 -3.48 -9.05 2.87
N ASP A 178 -4.45 -8.25 3.27
CA ASP A 178 -4.34 -6.86 3.73
C ASP A 178 -3.37 -6.71 4.91
N ASN A 179 -3.25 -7.74 5.76
CA ASN A 179 -2.30 -7.78 6.88
C ASN A 179 -0.86 -7.46 6.47
N MET A 180 -0.47 -7.77 5.23
CA MET A 180 0.88 -7.53 4.74
C MET A 180 1.30 -6.05 4.82
N VAL A 181 0.37 -5.12 4.64
CA VAL A 181 0.68 -3.67 4.72
C VAL A 181 0.85 -3.23 6.18
N ASN A 182 0.15 -3.86 7.11
CA ASN A 182 0.23 -3.54 8.53
C ASN A 182 1.57 -3.91 9.18
N LEU A 183 2.38 -4.75 8.52
CA LEU A 183 3.71 -5.17 9.01
C LEU A 183 4.72 -4.02 9.06
N GLU A 184 4.53 -2.96 8.29
CA GLU A 184 5.41 -1.78 8.28
C GLU A 184 5.52 -1.13 9.67
N LEU A 185 4.42 -1.10 10.42
CA LEU A 185 4.40 -0.66 11.82
C LEU A 185 5.35 -1.47 12.71
N LEU A 186 5.44 -2.78 12.51
CA LEU A 186 6.31 -3.66 13.31
C LEU A 186 7.79 -3.39 13.04
N PHE A 187 8.17 -3.14 11.79
CA PHE A 187 9.53 -2.72 11.47
C PHE A 187 9.87 -1.34 12.05
N ALA A 188 8.92 -0.41 12.05
CA ALA A 188 9.11 0.88 12.70
C ALA A 188 9.36 0.70 14.21
N ALA A 189 8.57 -0.13 14.88
CA ALA A 189 8.76 -0.42 16.32
C ALA A 189 10.11 -1.10 16.58
N THR A 190 10.56 -2.03 15.72
CA THR A 190 11.91 -2.62 15.82
C THR A 190 12.99 -1.55 15.78
N ARG A 191 12.92 -0.60 14.83
CA ARG A 191 13.91 0.49 14.73
C ARG A 191 13.89 1.42 15.93
N LEU A 192 12.71 1.66 16.53
CA LEU A 192 12.54 2.56 17.66
C LEU A 192 13.02 1.96 18.97
N THR A 193 12.87 0.65 19.15
CA THR A 193 13.13 -0.02 20.43
C THR A 193 14.39 -0.88 20.44
N GLY A 194 14.87 -1.31 19.27
CA GLY A 194 15.88 -2.37 19.14
C GLY A 194 15.34 -3.78 19.43
N ASP A 195 14.06 -3.93 19.81
CA ASP A 195 13.45 -5.23 20.09
C ASP A 195 13.14 -5.99 18.79
N SER A 196 13.83 -7.12 18.62
CA SER A 196 13.66 -7.98 17.45
C SER A 196 12.36 -8.79 17.45
N THR A 197 11.57 -8.77 18.50
CA THR A 197 10.29 -9.49 18.59
C THR A 197 9.33 -9.01 17.48
N TYR A 198 9.21 -7.71 17.30
CA TYR A 198 8.37 -7.13 16.23
C TYR A 198 8.83 -7.56 14.84
N TYR A 199 10.15 -7.54 14.58
CA TYR A 199 10.72 -8.04 13.32
C TYR A 199 10.39 -9.51 13.08
N LYS A 200 10.55 -10.37 14.10
CA LYS A 200 10.26 -11.80 14.02
C LYS A 200 8.79 -12.05 13.68
N VAL A 201 7.87 -11.35 14.33
CA VAL A 201 6.43 -11.44 14.04
C VAL A 201 6.14 -11.06 12.58
N ALA A 202 6.68 -9.94 12.10
CA ALA A 202 6.49 -9.49 10.72
C ALA A 202 7.03 -10.50 9.70
N VAL A 203 8.25 -11.01 9.91
CA VAL A 203 8.90 -11.98 9.02
C VAL A 203 8.15 -13.32 9.01
N THR A 204 7.72 -13.80 10.18
CA THR A 204 6.97 -15.06 10.28
C THR A 204 5.63 -14.94 9.57
N HIS A 205 4.89 -13.85 9.82
CA HIS A 205 3.62 -13.58 9.12
C HIS A 205 3.80 -13.55 7.61
N ALA A 206 4.79 -12.81 7.11
CA ALA A 206 5.05 -12.69 5.67
C ALA A 206 5.42 -14.03 5.02
N ASN A 207 6.22 -14.87 5.70
CA ASN A 207 6.58 -16.20 5.21
C ASN A 207 5.35 -17.12 5.11
N THR A 208 4.52 -17.15 6.14
CA THR A 208 3.29 -17.95 6.15
C THR A 208 2.30 -17.45 5.08
N THR A 209 2.17 -16.14 4.91
CA THR A 209 1.34 -15.53 3.86
C THR A 209 1.86 -15.88 2.47
N MET A 210 3.18 -15.84 2.25
CA MET A 210 3.80 -16.23 0.97
C MET A 210 3.46 -17.68 0.62
N GLN A 211 3.49 -18.57 1.60
CA GLN A 211 3.23 -20.00 1.39
C GLN A 211 1.75 -20.30 1.10
N HIS A 212 0.82 -19.57 1.70
CA HIS A 212 -0.58 -19.97 1.73
C HIS A 212 -1.54 -19.06 0.97
N HIS A 213 -1.23 -17.75 0.81
CA HIS A 213 -2.14 -16.81 0.15
C HIS A 213 -1.98 -16.73 -1.37
N PHE A 214 -0.92 -17.28 -1.95
CA PHE A 214 -0.68 -17.18 -3.38
C PHE A 214 -0.91 -18.50 -4.11
N ARG A 215 -1.47 -18.41 -5.31
CA ARG A 215 -1.59 -19.49 -6.27
C ARG A 215 -0.29 -19.61 -7.09
N PRO A 216 -0.11 -20.68 -7.88
CA PRO A 216 1.09 -20.85 -8.72
C PRO A 216 1.33 -19.72 -9.73
N ASP A 217 0.28 -19.00 -10.13
CA ASP A 217 0.36 -17.82 -11.00
C ASP A 217 0.60 -16.50 -10.26
N TYR A 218 0.78 -16.55 -8.93
CA TYR A 218 0.95 -15.42 -8.02
C TYR A 218 -0.29 -14.53 -7.86
N SER A 219 -1.45 -14.99 -8.29
CA SER A 219 -2.72 -14.39 -7.84
C SER A 219 -2.98 -14.74 -6.36
N SER A 220 -3.56 -13.81 -5.61
CA SER A 220 -3.77 -14.01 -4.17
C SER A 220 -5.18 -14.50 -3.86
N HIS A 221 -5.28 -15.38 -2.87
CA HIS A 221 -6.51 -15.56 -2.11
C HIS A 221 -6.70 -14.36 -1.18
N HIS A 222 -7.92 -13.83 -1.07
CA HIS A 222 -8.19 -12.76 -0.12
C HIS A 222 -8.07 -13.26 1.32
N LEU A 223 -8.71 -14.37 1.65
CA LEU A 223 -8.80 -14.93 2.99
C LEU A 223 -8.28 -16.38 3.03
N VAL A 224 -7.39 -16.65 3.98
CA VAL A 224 -7.01 -18.00 4.39
C VAL A 224 -7.46 -18.24 5.82
N ILE A 225 -8.14 -19.36 6.03
CA ILE A 225 -8.63 -19.80 7.34
C ILE A 225 -7.75 -20.94 7.83
N TYR A 226 -7.25 -20.81 9.04
CA TYR A 226 -6.42 -21.82 9.69
C TYR A 226 -7.16 -22.43 10.89
N ASN A 227 -6.81 -23.66 11.22
CA ASN A 227 -7.17 -24.28 12.48
C ASN A 227 -6.28 -23.67 13.60
N PRO A 228 -6.84 -23.00 14.61
CA PRO A 228 -6.05 -22.34 15.66
C PRO A 228 -5.26 -23.32 16.52
N ALA A 229 -5.70 -24.58 16.64
CA ALA A 229 -5.05 -25.59 17.46
C ALA A 229 -3.86 -26.26 16.76
N THR A 230 -3.89 -26.39 15.42
CA THR A 230 -2.85 -27.09 14.65
C THR A 230 -2.02 -26.18 13.76
N GLY A 231 -2.50 -24.99 13.42
CA GLY A 231 -1.90 -24.10 12.43
C GLY A 231 -2.14 -24.53 10.97
N ALA A 232 -2.85 -25.64 10.74
CA ALA A 232 -3.12 -26.13 9.39
C ALA A 232 -4.14 -25.25 8.65
N VAL A 233 -3.94 -25.08 7.33
CA VAL A 233 -4.91 -24.40 6.46
C VAL A 233 -6.19 -25.24 6.38
N SER A 234 -7.32 -24.63 6.73
CA SER A 234 -8.65 -25.26 6.63
C SER A 234 -9.37 -24.86 5.35
N LYS A 235 -9.27 -23.60 4.92
CA LYS A 235 -9.95 -23.11 3.73
C LYS A 235 -9.23 -21.89 3.15
N LYS A 236 -9.30 -21.73 1.83
CA LYS A 236 -8.90 -20.53 1.10
C LYS A 236 -10.12 -19.99 0.36
N GLN A 237 -10.42 -18.71 0.52
CA GLN A 237 -11.63 -18.10 -0.03
C GLN A 237 -11.50 -16.59 -0.24
N THR A 238 -12.55 -15.99 -0.75
CA THR A 238 -12.68 -14.54 -0.84
C THR A 238 -13.86 -14.04 0.00
N VAL A 239 -13.83 -12.72 0.33
CA VAL A 239 -14.95 -11.98 0.94
C VAL A 239 -15.25 -10.74 0.09
N GLN A 240 -14.24 -10.19 -0.59
CA GLN A 240 -14.35 -8.97 -1.40
C GLN A 240 -14.08 -9.20 -2.88
N GLY A 241 -13.55 -10.35 -3.28
CA GLY A 241 -13.35 -10.74 -4.68
C GLY A 241 -14.60 -11.37 -5.31
N ALA A 242 -14.55 -11.60 -6.61
CA ALA A 242 -15.66 -12.12 -7.41
C ALA A 242 -15.97 -13.60 -7.10
N SER A 243 -14.94 -14.40 -6.82
CA SER A 243 -15.05 -15.82 -6.45
C SER A 243 -13.81 -16.28 -5.70
N ASP A 244 -13.85 -17.46 -5.07
CA ASP A 244 -12.70 -18.04 -4.36
C ASP A 244 -11.50 -18.32 -5.29
N SER A 245 -11.72 -18.40 -6.60
CA SER A 245 -10.70 -18.59 -7.63
C SER A 245 -10.26 -17.29 -8.32
N SER A 246 -10.96 -16.18 -8.11
CA SER A 246 -10.63 -14.90 -8.73
C SER A 246 -9.49 -14.16 -8.03
N ALA A 247 -9.01 -13.10 -8.66
CA ALA A 247 -7.99 -12.22 -8.11
C ALA A 247 -8.58 -10.84 -7.82
N TRP A 248 -9.00 -10.61 -6.58
CA TRP A 248 -9.46 -9.31 -6.12
C TRP A 248 -8.36 -8.25 -6.26
N ALA A 249 -8.65 -7.18 -7.02
CA ALA A 249 -7.61 -6.24 -7.46
C ALA A 249 -6.91 -5.54 -6.29
N ARG A 250 -7.65 -5.09 -5.28
CA ARG A 250 -7.06 -4.45 -4.10
C ARG A 250 -6.30 -5.45 -3.23
N GLY A 251 -6.69 -6.72 -3.19
CA GLY A 251 -5.91 -7.78 -2.53
C GLY A 251 -4.55 -8.00 -3.21
N GLN A 252 -4.53 -8.03 -4.56
CA GLN A 252 -3.26 -8.04 -5.31
C GLN A 252 -2.40 -6.81 -5.01
N ALA A 253 -3.03 -5.63 -4.92
CA ALA A 253 -2.35 -4.39 -4.58
C ALA A 253 -1.72 -4.44 -3.17
N TRP A 254 -2.44 -4.95 -2.18
CA TRP A 254 -1.94 -5.12 -0.82
C TRP A 254 -0.76 -6.09 -0.74
N GLY A 255 -0.85 -7.21 -1.47
CA GLY A 255 0.26 -8.15 -1.59
C GLY A 255 1.50 -7.51 -2.20
N LEU A 256 1.34 -6.78 -3.32
CA LEU A 256 2.44 -6.07 -3.98
C LEU A 256 3.11 -5.05 -3.05
N TYR A 257 2.30 -4.20 -2.41
CA TYR A 257 2.80 -3.17 -1.50
C TYR A 257 3.53 -3.81 -0.31
N GLY A 258 2.88 -4.78 0.36
CA GLY A 258 3.41 -5.43 1.53
C GLY A 258 4.74 -6.15 1.27
N TYR A 259 4.88 -6.92 0.19
CA TYR A 259 6.16 -7.59 -0.13
C TYR A 259 7.24 -6.61 -0.61
N THR A 260 6.88 -5.49 -1.21
CA THR A 260 7.84 -4.39 -1.49
C THR A 260 8.39 -3.81 -0.18
N VAL A 261 7.52 -3.57 0.81
CA VAL A 261 7.91 -3.16 2.17
C VAL A 261 8.79 -4.21 2.84
N MET A 262 8.40 -5.49 2.77
CA MET A 262 9.20 -6.58 3.34
C MET A 262 10.63 -6.57 2.81
N TYR A 263 10.82 -6.41 1.48
CA TYR A 263 12.15 -6.28 0.90
C TYR A 263 12.87 -5.01 1.36
N ARG A 264 12.19 -3.87 1.41
CA ARG A 264 12.78 -2.62 1.91
C ARG A 264 13.38 -2.79 3.30
N GLU A 265 12.67 -3.46 4.20
CA GLU A 265 13.03 -3.57 5.61
C GLU A 265 14.04 -4.70 5.89
N THR A 266 13.96 -5.82 5.15
CA THR A 266 14.78 -7.01 5.44
C THR A 266 15.97 -7.19 4.51
N LYS A 267 15.89 -6.65 3.29
CA LYS A 267 16.82 -6.93 2.17
C LYS A 267 16.89 -8.40 1.76
N ASP A 268 15.95 -9.23 2.23
CA ASP A 268 15.87 -10.64 1.84
C ASP A 268 15.28 -10.76 0.43
N LYS A 269 16.08 -11.30 -0.48
CA LYS A 269 15.73 -11.40 -1.91
C LYS A 269 14.45 -12.16 -2.20
N LYS A 270 14.04 -13.11 -1.35
CA LYS A 270 12.79 -13.85 -1.53
C LYS A 270 11.56 -12.92 -1.56
N TYR A 271 11.57 -11.83 -0.78
CA TYR A 271 10.47 -10.85 -0.77
C TYR A 271 10.48 -9.96 -2.02
N LEU A 272 11.68 -9.64 -2.55
CA LEU A 272 11.80 -8.96 -3.83
C LEU A 272 11.28 -9.84 -4.97
N ASP A 273 11.62 -11.11 -4.98
CA ASP A 273 11.16 -12.08 -5.98
C ASP A 273 9.62 -12.23 -5.90
N GLN A 274 9.06 -12.32 -4.69
CA GLN A 274 7.61 -12.37 -4.50
C GLN A 274 6.91 -11.09 -5.01
N ALA A 275 7.43 -9.91 -4.66
CA ALA A 275 6.89 -8.63 -5.15
C ALA A 275 6.97 -8.55 -6.69
N ASN A 276 8.07 -9.01 -7.29
CA ASN A 276 8.24 -9.06 -8.74
C ASN A 276 7.21 -9.98 -9.40
N HIS A 277 6.96 -11.16 -8.86
CA HIS A 277 5.96 -12.07 -9.41
C HIS A 277 4.55 -11.48 -9.34
N ILE A 278 4.17 -10.86 -8.21
CA ILE A 278 2.88 -10.19 -8.08
C ILE A 278 2.77 -9.02 -9.07
N ALA A 279 3.81 -8.19 -9.21
CA ALA A 279 3.83 -7.10 -10.19
C ALA A 279 3.68 -7.61 -11.64
N GLN A 280 4.32 -8.72 -11.98
CA GLN A 280 4.21 -9.34 -13.30
C GLN A 280 2.81 -9.91 -13.54
N PHE A 281 2.20 -10.57 -12.53
CA PHE A 281 0.80 -11.01 -12.64
C PHE A 281 -0.10 -9.83 -12.97
N ILE A 282 -0.04 -8.75 -12.19
CA ILE A 282 -0.86 -7.55 -12.38
C ILE A 282 -0.65 -6.96 -13.79
N LEU A 283 0.61 -6.69 -14.16
CA LEU A 283 0.92 -5.94 -15.39
C LEU A 283 0.73 -6.73 -16.67
N ARG A 284 0.75 -8.07 -16.60
CA ARG A 284 0.53 -8.96 -17.75
C ARG A 284 -0.89 -9.50 -17.83
N HIS A 285 -1.73 -9.22 -16.83
CA HIS A 285 -3.08 -9.74 -16.81
C HIS A 285 -3.87 -9.21 -18.01
N PRO A 286 -4.53 -10.08 -18.82
CA PRO A 286 -5.20 -9.67 -20.07
C PRO A 286 -6.32 -8.66 -19.82
N ASN A 287 -6.94 -8.68 -18.65
CA ASN A 287 -8.01 -7.76 -18.28
C ASN A 287 -7.51 -6.45 -17.65
N LEU A 288 -6.20 -6.22 -17.57
CA LEU A 288 -5.71 -4.92 -17.10
C LEU A 288 -5.91 -3.87 -18.20
N PRO A 289 -6.72 -2.82 -17.97
CA PRO A 289 -7.01 -1.81 -18.99
C PRO A 289 -5.78 -1.01 -19.43
N ALA A 290 -5.89 -0.29 -20.55
CA ALA A 290 -4.77 0.46 -21.12
C ALA A 290 -4.23 1.54 -20.18
N ASP A 291 -5.10 2.21 -19.41
CA ASP A 291 -4.75 3.21 -18.41
C ASP A 291 -4.16 2.63 -17.12
N LYS A 292 -4.11 1.31 -17.01
CA LYS A 292 -3.57 0.53 -15.89
C LYS A 292 -4.37 0.64 -14.57
N ILE A 293 -5.52 1.28 -14.56
CA ILE A 293 -6.41 1.23 -13.39
C ILE A 293 -7.26 -0.04 -13.50
N PRO A 294 -7.16 -0.99 -12.55
CA PRO A 294 -7.82 -2.28 -12.68
C PRO A 294 -9.33 -2.20 -12.49
N TYR A 295 -10.04 -3.21 -12.96
CA TYR A 295 -11.38 -3.50 -12.45
C TYR A 295 -11.31 -3.92 -10.99
N TRP A 296 -12.43 -3.91 -10.28
CA TRP A 296 -12.49 -4.27 -8.86
C TRP A 296 -12.00 -5.70 -8.56
N ASP A 297 -12.05 -6.57 -9.58
CA ASP A 297 -11.45 -7.91 -9.58
C ASP A 297 -10.92 -8.18 -11.00
N PHE A 298 -9.76 -8.80 -11.12
CA PHE A 298 -9.17 -9.12 -12.43
C PHE A 298 -10.02 -10.11 -13.25
N ASN A 299 -10.89 -10.86 -12.58
CA ASN A 299 -11.84 -11.78 -13.19
C ASN A 299 -13.30 -11.31 -12.99
N ALA A 300 -13.51 -9.99 -12.81
CA ALA A 300 -14.83 -9.44 -12.56
C ALA A 300 -15.82 -9.84 -13.65
N PRO A 301 -17.03 -10.28 -13.31
CA PRO A 301 -18.08 -10.47 -14.31
C PRO A 301 -18.41 -9.12 -14.96
N GLY A 302 -18.73 -9.16 -16.25
CA GLY A 302 -19.12 -7.97 -17.01
C GLY A 302 -17.98 -7.12 -17.57
N ILE A 303 -16.72 -7.55 -17.48
CA ILE A 303 -15.61 -6.90 -18.21
C ILE A 303 -15.96 -6.91 -19.72
N PRO A 304 -15.80 -5.78 -20.45
CA PRO A 304 -15.09 -4.54 -20.07
C PRO A 304 -15.95 -3.48 -19.35
N ASN A 305 -17.20 -3.75 -19.02
CA ASN A 305 -18.14 -2.79 -18.40
C ASN A 305 -18.20 -2.91 -16.86
N ALA A 306 -17.37 -3.77 -16.25
CA ALA A 306 -17.29 -3.89 -14.80
C ALA A 306 -16.73 -2.60 -14.15
N PRO A 307 -17.12 -2.25 -12.91
CA PRO A 307 -16.57 -1.10 -12.20
C PRO A 307 -15.05 -1.17 -12.06
N ARG A 308 -14.42 0.00 -12.19
CA ARG A 308 -12.98 0.20 -11.94
C ARG A 308 -12.77 0.36 -10.44
N ASP A 309 -11.61 -0.05 -9.94
CA ASP A 309 -11.21 0.26 -8.56
C ASP A 309 -9.96 1.13 -8.55
N VAL A 310 -10.16 2.44 -8.49
CA VAL A 310 -9.07 3.41 -8.43
C VAL A 310 -8.22 3.23 -7.17
N SER A 311 -8.79 2.68 -6.08
CA SER A 311 -8.03 2.43 -4.85
C SER A 311 -6.96 1.37 -5.07
N ALA A 312 -7.27 0.28 -5.76
CA ALA A 312 -6.28 -0.72 -6.16
C ALA A 312 -5.22 -0.10 -7.08
N GLY A 313 -5.64 0.74 -8.05
CA GLY A 313 -4.73 1.48 -8.93
C GLY A 313 -3.75 2.38 -8.17
N ALA A 314 -4.21 3.11 -7.16
CA ALA A 314 -3.38 4.01 -6.35
C ALA A 314 -2.34 3.24 -5.53
N VAL A 315 -2.73 2.13 -4.89
CA VAL A 315 -1.81 1.27 -4.12
C VAL A 315 -0.77 0.63 -5.04
N ILE A 316 -1.19 0.08 -6.19
CA ILE A 316 -0.27 -0.52 -7.18
C ILE A 316 0.72 0.53 -7.69
N CYS A 317 0.25 1.72 -8.04
CA CYS A 317 1.07 2.84 -8.51
C CYS A 317 2.17 3.20 -7.50
N SER A 318 1.78 3.38 -6.25
CA SER A 318 2.72 3.71 -5.16
C SER A 318 3.74 2.59 -4.94
N ALA A 319 3.29 1.34 -4.90
CA ALA A 319 4.17 0.18 -4.75
C ALA A 319 5.15 0.02 -5.92
N LEU A 320 4.72 0.23 -7.16
CA LEU A 320 5.58 0.12 -8.34
C LEU A 320 6.66 1.20 -8.39
N PHE A 321 6.36 2.44 -7.97
CA PHE A 321 7.41 3.47 -7.83
C PHE A 321 8.47 3.05 -6.82
N GLU A 322 8.11 2.42 -5.73
CA GLU A 322 9.10 1.93 -4.78
C GLU A 322 9.84 0.71 -5.31
N LEU A 323 9.13 -0.31 -5.81
CA LEU A 323 9.71 -1.55 -6.31
C LEU A 323 10.71 -1.32 -7.46
N ALA A 324 10.44 -0.33 -8.32
CA ALA A 324 11.33 0.04 -9.41
C ALA A 324 12.72 0.52 -8.96
N LYS A 325 12.89 0.90 -7.68
CA LYS A 325 14.19 1.25 -7.09
C LYS A 325 15.04 0.04 -6.72
N TYR A 326 14.41 -1.15 -6.64
CA TYR A 326 15.03 -2.37 -6.11
C TYR A 326 15.35 -3.41 -7.20
N VAL A 327 14.90 -3.17 -8.42
CA VAL A 327 15.15 -4.04 -9.58
C VAL A 327 15.97 -3.29 -10.61
N ASP A 328 16.49 -4.02 -11.59
CA ASP A 328 17.43 -3.49 -12.58
C ASP A 328 16.80 -3.23 -13.96
N GLY A 329 17.52 -2.46 -14.75
CA GLY A 329 17.44 -2.31 -16.20
C GLY A 329 16.02 -2.22 -16.77
N ARG A 330 15.64 -3.26 -17.51
CA ARG A 330 14.35 -3.33 -18.21
C ARG A 330 13.17 -3.45 -17.24
N THR A 331 13.33 -4.23 -16.17
CA THR A 331 12.30 -4.45 -15.17
C THR A 331 11.96 -3.15 -14.43
N ALA A 332 12.98 -2.42 -13.97
CA ALA A 332 12.80 -1.11 -13.34
C ALA A 332 12.05 -0.14 -14.26
N ARG A 333 12.44 -0.10 -15.54
CA ARG A 333 11.78 0.75 -16.54
C ARG A 333 10.33 0.37 -16.75
N THR A 334 10.02 -0.93 -16.81
CA THR A 334 8.65 -1.43 -16.99
C THR A 334 7.77 -1.00 -15.82
N TYR A 335 8.23 -1.19 -14.58
CA TYR A 335 7.46 -0.81 -13.38
C TYR A 335 7.29 0.69 -13.27
N PHE A 336 8.37 1.44 -13.49
CA PHE A 336 8.31 2.90 -13.44
C PHE A 336 7.34 3.47 -14.50
N LYS A 337 7.38 2.97 -15.74
CA LYS A 337 6.49 3.42 -16.80
C LYS A 337 5.02 3.03 -16.55
N ALA A 338 4.77 1.85 -16.00
CA ALA A 338 3.43 1.46 -15.60
C ALA A 338 2.89 2.37 -14.49
N ALA A 339 3.70 2.68 -13.49
CA ALA A 339 3.34 3.63 -12.43
C ALA A 339 3.11 5.06 -12.97
N GLU A 340 3.95 5.55 -13.91
CA GLU A 340 3.71 6.83 -14.60
C GLU A 340 2.36 6.84 -15.33
N SER A 341 2.00 5.75 -16.03
CA SER A 341 0.71 5.62 -16.73
C SER A 341 -0.47 5.67 -15.75
N MET A 342 -0.40 4.92 -14.64
CA MET A 342 -1.40 4.95 -13.57
C MET A 342 -1.54 6.34 -12.96
N LEU A 343 -0.42 6.98 -12.62
CA LEU A 343 -0.41 8.31 -12.03
C LEU A 343 -0.99 9.35 -12.99
N GLN A 344 -0.65 9.28 -14.28
CA GLN A 344 -1.21 10.16 -15.30
C GLN A 344 -2.73 9.96 -15.44
N ALA A 345 -3.21 8.71 -15.41
CA ALA A 345 -4.64 8.43 -15.45
C ALA A 345 -5.35 9.02 -14.22
N MET A 346 -4.84 8.79 -13.03
CA MET A 346 -5.41 9.31 -11.78
C MET A 346 -5.38 10.85 -11.69
N CYS A 347 -4.41 11.51 -12.33
CA CYS A 347 -4.37 12.98 -12.45
C CYS A 347 -5.29 13.54 -13.55
N SER A 348 -6.00 12.69 -14.30
CA SER A 348 -6.90 13.13 -15.38
C SER A 348 -8.33 13.32 -14.88
N PRO A 349 -9.18 14.08 -15.60
CA PRO A 349 -10.60 14.23 -15.27
C PRO A 349 -11.40 12.91 -15.24
N ALA A 350 -10.83 11.81 -15.77
CA ALA A 350 -11.46 10.51 -15.71
C ALA A 350 -11.48 9.93 -14.28
N TYR A 351 -10.54 10.36 -13.42
CA TYR A 351 -10.43 9.86 -12.05
C TYR A 351 -10.29 10.96 -11.01
N LEU A 352 -9.68 12.10 -11.34
CA LEU A 352 -9.54 13.23 -10.43
C LEU A 352 -10.81 14.08 -10.45
N ALA A 353 -11.44 14.23 -9.31
CA ALA A 353 -12.66 15.01 -9.15
C ALA A 353 -12.46 16.48 -9.52
N ALA A 354 -13.46 17.07 -10.16
CA ALA A 354 -13.49 18.50 -10.40
C ALA A 354 -13.60 19.28 -9.06
N ALA A 355 -13.07 20.50 -9.04
CA ALA A 355 -13.12 21.34 -7.85
C ALA A 355 -14.55 21.52 -7.33
N GLY A 356 -14.75 21.32 -6.03
CA GLY A 356 -16.06 21.47 -5.38
C GLY A 356 -17.03 20.30 -5.54
N THR A 357 -16.62 19.21 -6.17
CA THR A 357 -17.46 18.00 -6.36
C THR A 357 -16.99 16.85 -5.46
N ASN A 358 -17.59 15.67 -5.61
CA ASN A 358 -17.18 14.42 -4.98
C ASN A 358 -17.07 14.50 -3.43
N GLY A 359 -17.87 15.38 -2.80
CA GLY A 359 -17.86 15.58 -1.34
C GLY A 359 -16.54 16.07 -0.76
N GLY A 360 -15.60 16.53 -1.59
CA GLY A 360 -14.27 16.97 -1.17
C GLY A 360 -13.18 15.89 -1.24
N PHE A 361 -13.52 14.66 -1.65
CA PHE A 361 -12.54 13.60 -1.95
C PHE A 361 -11.85 13.85 -3.29
N LEU A 362 -10.67 13.24 -3.47
CA LEU A 362 -9.82 13.45 -4.65
C LEU A 362 -10.20 12.53 -5.80
N LEU A 363 -10.21 11.23 -5.56
CA LEU A 363 -10.40 10.23 -6.61
C LEU A 363 -11.84 9.73 -6.66
N MET A 364 -12.33 9.51 -7.89
CA MET A 364 -13.60 8.89 -8.21
C MET A 364 -13.40 7.41 -8.59
N HIS A 365 -14.48 6.64 -8.67
CA HIS A 365 -14.50 5.28 -9.21
C HIS A 365 -13.74 4.25 -8.36
N GLY A 366 -13.93 4.29 -7.04
CA GLY A 366 -13.48 3.25 -6.13
C GLY A 366 -14.56 2.19 -5.87
N VAL A 367 -14.13 0.99 -5.48
CA VAL A 367 -15.03 -0.10 -5.06
C VAL A 367 -14.63 -0.61 -3.70
N GLY A 368 -15.45 -0.35 -2.68
CA GLY A 368 -15.25 -0.82 -1.32
C GLY A 368 -15.45 -2.33 -1.18
N ASN A 369 -16.68 -2.81 -1.41
CA ASN A 369 -17.01 -4.23 -1.33
C ASN A 369 -18.14 -4.61 -2.29
N TYR A 370 -17.76 -5.04 -3.50
CA TYR A 370 -18.72 -5.37 -4.55
C TYR A 370 -19.67 -6.53 -4.16
N PRO A 371 -19.20 -7.66 -3.60
CA PRO A 371 -20.10 -8.77 -3.22
C PRO A 371 -21.14 -8.40 -2.17
N ARG A 372 -20.88 -7.38 -1.35
CA ARG A 372 -21.82 -6.85 -0.37
C ARG A 372 -22.67 -5.68 -0.87
N ASN A 373 -22.54 -5.35 -2.15
CA ASN A 373 -23.18 -4.17 -2.76
C ASN A 373 -22.93 -2.88 -1.95
N ALA A 374 -21.68 -2.73 -1.46
CA ALA A 374 -21.28 -1.60 -0.62
C ALA A 374 -20.16 -0.80 -1.27
N ASP A 375 -20.32 0.52 -1.28
CA ASP A 375 -19.32 1.47 -1.75
C ASP A 375 -18.83 1.19 -3.17
N ILE A 376 -19.77 1.06 -4.12
CA ILE A 376 -19.51 0.80 -5.53
C ILE A 376 -19.53 2.12 -6.29
N ASP A 377 -18.46 2.38 -7.06
CA ASP A 377 -18.30 3.58 -7.89
C ASP A 377 -18.38 4.88 -7.07
N VAL A 378 -17.63 4.92 -5.97
CA VAL A 378 -17.58 6.04 -5.02
C VAL A 378 -16.14 6.44 -4.70
N PRO A 379 -15.91 7.65 -4.15
CA PRO A 379 -14.60 7.99 -3.58
C PRO A 379 -14.32 7.18 -2.31
N LEU A 380 -13.03 6.88 -2.08
CA LEU A 380 -12.59 6.11 -0.92
C LEU A 380 -11.36 6.79 -0.31
N ILE A 381 -11.38 7.07 0.99
CA ILE A 381 -10.32 7.84 1.66
C ILE A 381 -8.94 7.19 1.50
N TYR A 382 -8.86 5.86 1.47
CA TYR A 382 -7.60 5.15 1.25
C TYR A 382 -7.10 5.23 -0.20
N ALA A 383 -7.99 5.43 -1.19
CA ALA A 383 -7.58 5.74 -2.56
C ALA A 383 -6.86 7.09 -2.61
N ASP A 384 -7.40 8.10 -1.94
CA ASP A 384 -6.80 9.44 -1.84
C ASP A 384 -5.43 9.39 -1.15
N TYR A 385 -5.30 8.61 -0.07
CA TYR A 385 -4.03 8.44 0.64
C TYR A 385 -2.94 7.88 -0.27
N TYR A 386 -3.19 6.75 -0.92
CA TYR A 386 -2.18 6.13 -1.78
C TYR A 386 -1.91 6.92 -3.07
N PHE A 387 -2.88 7.68 -3.55
CA PHE A 387 -2.67 8.64 -4.64
C PHE A 387 -1.72 9.77 -4.23
N THR A 388 -1.94 10.37 -3.05
CA THR A 388 -1.05 11.42 -2.55
C THR A 388 0.35 10.90 -2.24
N GLU A 389 0.47 9.67 -1.72
CA GLU A 389 1.75 8.99 -1.56
C GLU A 389 2.44 8.75 -2.91
N ALA A 390 1.71 8.26 -3.93
CA ALA A 390 2.26 8.02 -5.27
C ALA A 390 2.77 9.33 -5.91
N MET A 391 2.03 10.42 -5.80
CA MET A 391 2.49 11.75 -6.25
C MET A 391 3.79 12.15 -5.57
N ARG A 392 3.90 11.95 -4.26
CA ARG A 392 5.11 12.27 -3.50
C ARG A 392 6.29 11.37 -3.90
N ARG A 393 6.08 10.06 -4.02
CA ARG A 393 7.10 9.12 -4.49
C ARG A 393 7.64 9.48 -5.87
N TYR A 394 6.78 9.90 -6.79
CA TYR A 394 7.18 10.34 -8.13
C TYR A 394 8.01 11.60 -8.12
N GLN A 395 7.68 12.59 -7.28
CA GLN A 395 8.46 13.83 -7.15
C GLN A 395 9.83 13.63 -6.51
N GLN A 396 10.00 12.58 -5.71
CA GLN A 396 11.25 12.24 -5.05
C GLN A 396 12.15 11.31 -5.88
N TRP A 397 11.69 10.93 -7.06
CA TRP A 397 12.47 10.08 -7.96
C TRP A 397 13.65 10.85 -8.58
#